data_61f88a82245cbf3f0d199f5ae2758123
#
_entry.id   61f88a82245cbf3f0d199f5ae2758123
#
_cell.length_a   1.000
_cell.length_b   1.000
_cell.length_c   1.000
_cell.angle_alpha   90.00
_cell.angle_beta   90.00
_cell.angle_gamma   90.00
#
_symmetry.space_group_name_H-M   'P 1'
#
loop_
_entity.id
_entity.type
_entity.pdbx_description
1 polymer ?
#
loop_
_entity_poly.entity_id
_entity_poly.type
_entity_poly.pdbx_seq_one_letter_code
_entity_poly.pdbx_strand_id
1 'polypeptide(L)'
;MENLGAFGKSFQENLCKLLVYDRSFCDQMQEVLNVKHLELKYLQVFVEKLFDYRDQYKKHPANSTINSIINTEITAENEVIKKQINDYFVNIQAFPNVDDEEYVKSKSIDFCKKQVLKAAMMKSVPLLNSCSFEEIVL
;
A
#
# COMPACT_ATOMS: atom_id res chain seq x y z
N MET A 1 0.45 -12.25 11.32
CA MET A 1 0.20 -11.83 9.91
C MET A 1 1.49 -11.35 9.28
N GLU A 2 1.83 -11.87 8.12
CA GLU A 2 3.01 -11.42 7.40
C GLU A 2 2.80 -9.99 6.86
N ASN A 3 3.85 -9.19 6.93
CA ASN A 3 3.85 -7.85 6.37
C ASN A 3 5.19 -7.54 5.69
N LEU A 4 5.31 -6.36 5.14
CA LEU A 4 6.51 -5.93 4.42
C LEU A 4 7.66 -5.49 5.33
N GLY A 5 7.50 -5.63 6.65
CA GLY A 5 8.52 -5.23 7.63
C GLY A 5 9.86 -5.94 7.44
N ALA A 6 9.84 -7.20 6.97
CA ALA A 6 11.05 -7.96 6.71
C ALA A 6 11.95 -7.31 5.64
N PHE A 7 11.37 -6.53 4.73
CA PHE A 7 12.13 -5.81 3.70
C PHE A 7 12.77 -4.53 4.22
N GLY A 8 12.36 -4.06 5.41
CA GLY A 8 12.91 -2.86 6.04
C GLY A 8 12.17 -1.57 5.72
N LYS A 9 12.56 -0.51 6.43
CA LYS A 9 11.95 0.80 6.32
C LYS A 9 12.15 1.42 4.94
N SER A 10 13.38 1.41 4.44
CA SER A 10 13.71 2.02 3.14
C SER A 10 12.92 1.39 2.00
N PHE A 11 12.75 0.07 2.04
CA PHE A 11 11.95 -0.63 1.04
C PHE A 11 10.49 -0.13 1.05
N GLN A 12 9.89 -0.05 2.23
CA GLN A 12 8.52 0.41 2.37
C GLN A 12 8.34 1.85 1.92
N GLU A 13 9.28 2.72 2.27
CA GLU A 13 9.26 4.11 1.84
C GLU A 13 9.42 4.24 0.32
N ASN A 14 10.27 3.42 -0.29
CA ASN A 14 10.46 3.41 -1.74
C ASN A 14 9.23 2.87 -2.46
N LEU A 15 8.59 1.83 -1.91
CA LEU A 15 7.33 1.32 -2.44
C LEU A 15 6.28 2.43 -2.48
N CYS A 16 6.11 3.14 -1.39
CA CYS A 16 5.12 4.22 -1.31
C CYS A 16 5.47 5.39 -2.23
N LYS A 17 6.76 5.70 -2.39
CA LYS A 17 7.23 6.70 -3.36
C LYS A 17 6.84 6.32 -4.78
N LEU A 18 7.01 5.05 -5.15
CA LEU A 18 6.58 4.54 -6.46
C LEU A 18 5.07 4.64 -6.64
N LEU A 19 4.29 4.41 -5.59
CA LEU A 19 2.84 4.59 -5.67
C LEU A 19 2.46 6.03 -6.01
N VAL A 20 3.24 7.01 -5.56
CA VAL A 20 2.99 8.42 -5.86
C VAL A 20 3.41 8.78 -7.28
N TYR A 21 4.59 8.32 -7.73
CA TYR A 21 5.21 8.82 -8.96
C TYR A 21 5.09 7.88 -10.17
N ASP A 22 4.68 6.64 -9.97
CA ASP A 22 4.45 5.69 -11.05
C ASP A 22 2.98 5.27 -11.05
N ARG A 23 2.21 5.97 -11.86
CA ARG A 23 0.75 5.75 -11.95
C ARG A 23 0.39 4.32 -12.33
N SER A 24 1.11 3.75 -13.28
CA SER A 24 0.86 2.37 -13.73
C SER A 24 1.09 1.37 -12.62
N PHE A 25 2.18 1.54 -11.87
CA PHE A 25 2.48 0.70 -10.72
C PHE A 25 1.42 0.88 -9.61
N CYS A 26 0.98 2.11 -9.37
CA CYS A 26 -0.08 2.38 -8.42
C CYS A 26 -1.38 1.68 -8.80
N ASP A 27 -1.73 1.68 -10.10
CA ASP A 27 -2.91 0.97 -10.60
C ASP A 27 -2.84 -0.52 -10.27
N GLN A 28 -1.69 -1.14 -10.50
CA GLN A 28 -1.48 -2.56 -10.20
C GLN A 28 -1.56 -2.85 -8.70
N MET A 29 -0.90 -2.04 -7.90
CA MET A 29 -0.80 -2.25 -6.47
C MET A 29 -2.11 -2.01 -5.74
N GLN A 30 -2.92 -1.08 -6.21
CA GLN A 30 -4.22 -0.79 -5.59
C GLN A 30 -5.14 -2.00 -5.59
N GLU A 31 -4.99 -2.91 -6.54
CA GLU A 31 -5.79 -4.12 -6.63
C GLU A 31 -5.36 -5.20 -5.62
N VAL A 32 -4.09 -5.19 -5.21
CA VAL A 32 -3.52 -6.29 -4.42
C VAL A 32 -2.96 -5.88 -3.07
N LEU A 33 -2.61 -4.61 -2.88
CA LEU A 33 -2.01 -4.13 -1.63
C LEU A 33 -3.09 -3.82 -0.60
N ASN A 34 -3.00 -4.50 0.55
CA ASN A 34 -3.73 -4.09 1.74
C ASN A 34 -2.77 -3.20 2.55
N VAL A 35 -3.23 -2.02 2.96
CA VAL A 35 -2.38 -1.07 3.70
C VAL A 35 -1.80 -1.67 4.98
N LYS A 36 -2.48 -2.65 5.56
CA LYS A 36 -1.99 -3.36 6.76
C LYS A 36 -0.76 -4.20 6.49
N HIS A 37 -0.42 -4.47 5.24
CA HIS A 37 0.83 -5.15 4.88
C HIS A 37 2.04 -4.25 5.09
N LEU A 38 1.87 -2.94 5.13
CA LEU A 38 2.93 -2.01 5.52
C LEU A 38 3.10 -2.06 7.03
N GLU A 39 4.33 -2.13 7.50
CA GLU A 39 4.62 -2.16 8.94
C GLU A 39 4.50 -0.77 9.57
N LEU A 40 4.93 0.25 8.83
CA LEU A 40 5.02 1.62 9.35
C LEU A 40 3.67 2.33 9.29
N LYS A 41 3.18 2.75 10.45
CA LYS A 41 1.84 3.33 10.57
C LYS A 41 1.64 4.57 9.71
N TYR A 42 2.64 5.46 9.65
CA TYR A 42 2.50 6.67 8.84
C TYR A 42 2.38 6.35 7.34
N LEU A 43 3.01 5.28 6.87
CA LEU A 43 2.86 4.84 5.49
C LEU A 43 1.50 4.20 5.25
N GLN A 44 0.97 3.45 6.22
CA GLN A 44 -0.39 2.90 6.13
C GLN A 44 -1.42 4.03 5.92
N VAL A 45 -1.33 5.07 6.73
CA VAL A 45 -2.25 6.22 6.64
C VAL A 45 -2.08 6.96 5.32
N PHE A 46 -0.84 7.18 4.92
CA PHE A 46 -0.53 7.87 3.66
C PHE A 46 -1.12 7.13 2.44
N VAL A 47 -0.88 5.84 2.35
CA VAL A 47 -1.37 5.02 1.23
C VAL A 47 -2.88 4.90 1.26
N GLU A 48 -3.48 4.76 2.45
CA GLU A 48 -4.93 4.72 2.59
C GLU A 48 -5.57 5.99 2.01
N LYS A 49 -5.03 7.15 2.33
CA LYS A 49 -5.52 8.43 1.79
C LYS A 49 -5.32 8.54 0.28
N LEU A 50 -4.19 8.07 -0.21
CA LEU A 50 -3.90 8.04 -1.65
C LEU A 50 -4.93 7.18 -2.39
N PHE A 51 -5.19 5.97 -1.91
CA PHE A 51 -6.14 5.05 -2.52
C PHE A 51 -7.58 5.56 -2.42
N ASP A 52 -7.96 6.14 -1.29
CA ASP A 52 -9.30 6.73 -1.10
C ASP A 52 -9.55 7.83 -2.13
N TYR A 53 -8.57 8.70 -2.35
CA TYR A 53 -8.68 9.75 -3.36
C TYR A 53 -8.88 9.15 -4.76
N ARG A 54 -8.10 8.15 -5.11
CA ARG A 54 -8.19 7.49 -6.42
C ARG A 54 -9.54 6.80 -6.62
N ASP A 55 -10.08 6.20 -5.57
CA ASP A 55 -11.40 5.57 -5.63
C ASP A 55 -12.50 6.60 -5.81
N GLN A 56 -12.40 7.73 -5.13
CA GLN A 56 -13.43 8.77 -5.17
C GLN A 56 -13.41 9.56 -6.47
N TYR A 57 -12.23 9.98 -6.93
CA TYR A 57 -12.10 10.89 -8.06
C TYR A 57 -11.67 10.23 -9.37
N LYS A 58 -11.38 8.92 -9.32
CA LYS A 58 -11.01 8.11 -10.50
C LYS A 58 -9.79 8.65 -11.26
N LYS A 59 -8.88 9.29 -10.55
CA LYS A 59 -7.63 9.79 -11.12
C LYS A 59 -6.53 9.79 -10.06
N HIS A 60 -5.28 9.87 -10.54
CA HIS A 60 -4.12 9.95 -9.66
C HIS A 60 -3.93 11.39 -9.18
N PRO A 61 -3.69 11.63 -7.88
CA PRO A 61 -3.57 12.98 -7.35
C PRO A 61 -2.27 13.66 -7.75
N ALA A 62 -2.33 14.98 -7.96
CA ALA A 62 -1.13 15.80 -8.10
C ALA A 62 -0.50 16.05 -6.72
N ASN A 63 0.77 16.46 -6.69
CA ASN A 63 1.46 16.77 -5.44
C ASN A 63 0.75 17.82 -4.60
N SER A 64 0.21 18.86 -5.23
CA SER A 64 -0.55 19.90 -4.53
C SER A 64 -1.81 19.34 -3.86
N THR A 65 -2.46 18.38 -4.50
CA THR A 65 -3.64 17.72 -3.94
C THR A 65 -3.25 16.85 -2.74
N ILE A 66 -2.14 16.13 -2.84
CA ILE A 66 -1.65 15.32 -1.71
C ILE A 66 -1.32 16.21 -0.52
N ASN A 67 -0.69 17.37 -0.74
CA ASN A 67 -0.44 18.35 0.33
C ASN A 67 -1.74 18.79 1.02
N SER A 68 -2.78 19.07 0.23
CA SER A 68 -4.08 19.46 0.78
C SER A 68 -4.69 18.33 1.62
N ILE A 69 -4.59 17.09 1.16
CA ILE A 69 -5.09 15.92 1.89
C ILE A 69 -4.36 15.79 3.23
N ILE A 70 -3.04 15.91 3.23
CA ILE A 70 -2.23 15.81 4.45
C ILE A 70 -2.65 16.89 5.45
N ASN A 71 -2.86 18.11 4.98
CA ASN A 71 -3.17 19.24 5.85
C ASN A 71 -4.61 19.21 6.40
N THR A 72 -5.54 18.65 5.66
CA THR A 72 -6.98 18.76 6.00
C THR A 72 -7.63 17.46 6.44
N GLU A 73 -7.13 16.30 5.98
CA GLU A 73 -7.79 15.01 6.21
C GLU A 73 -7.09 14.13 7.24
N ILE A 74 -5.87 14.48 7.64
CA ILE A 74 -5.17 13.78 8.70
C ILE A 74 -5.41 14.55 9.99
N THR A 75 -6.10 13.90 10.94
CA THR A 75 -6.61 14.56 12.14
C THR A 75 -5.51 14.95 13.12
N ALA A 76 -5.79 15.99 13.92
CA ALA A 76 -4.89 16.49 14.95
C ALA A 76 -4.62 15.46 16.06
N GLU A 77 -5.47 14.45 16.22
CA GLU A 77 -5.30 13.37 17.19
C GLU A 77 -4.03 12.57 16.96
N ASN A 78 -3.51 12.60 15.72
CA ASN A 78 -2.31 11.88 15.30
C ASN A 78 -1.22 12.85 14.85
N GLU A 79 -0.88 13.83 15.67
CA GLU A 79 0.13 14.83 15.30
C GLU A 79 1.50 14.22 14.98
N VAL A 80 1.91 13.18 15.69
CA VAL A 80 3.18 12.48 15.41
C VAL A 80 3.14 11.84 14.02
N ILE A 81 2.05 11.14 13.72
CA ILE A 81 1.84 10.50 12.41
C ILE A 81 1.78 11.56 11.31
N LYS A 82 1.03 12.64 11.54
CA LYS A 82 0.93 13.74 10.57
C LYS A 82 2.29 14.35 10.27
N LYS A 83 3.09 14.57 11.30
CA LYS A 83 4.45 15.09 11.11
C LYS A 83 5.32 14.12 10.30
N GLN A 84 5.26 12.83 10.62
CA GLN A 84 6.01 11.81 9.87
C GLN A 84 5.60 11.78 8.40
N ILE A 85 4.32 11.90 8.12
CA ILE A 85 3.81 11.94 6.74
C ILE A 85 4.29 13.20 6.03
N ASN A 86 4.21 14.37 6.68
CA ASN A 86 4.71 15.61 6.11
C ASN A 86 6.20 15.54 5.78
N ASP A 87 7.01 15.08 6.73
CA ASP A 87 8.44 14.94 6.53
C ASP A 87 8.75 13.97 5.41
N TYR A 88 8.04 12.86 5.35
CA TYR A 88 8.18 11.88 4.29
C TYR A 88 7.83 12.48 2.93
N PHE A 89 6.70 13.17 2.84
CA PHE A 89 6.24 13.73 1.56
C PHE A 89 7.17 14.85 1.06
N VAL A 90 7.66 15.69 1.94
CA VAL A 90 8.68 16.70 1.59
C VAL A 90 9.94 16.01 1.04
N ASN A 91 10.37 14.93 1.69
CA ASN A 91 11.55 14.19 1.28
C ASN A 91 11.40 13.59 -0.11
N ILE A 92 10.28 12.93 -0.40
CA ILE A 92 10.08 12.29 -1.71
C ILE A 92 9.91 13.30 -2.84
N GLN A 93 9.38 14.49 -2.55
CA GLN A 93 9.34 15.56 -3.54
C GLN A 93 10.74 16.08 -3.90
N ALA A 94 11.64 16.14 -2.91
CA ALA A 94 13.03 16.54 -3.13
C ALA A 94 13.84 15.46 -3.84
N PHE A 95 13.52 14.18 -3.58
CA PHE A 95 14.23 13.02 -4.13
C PHE A 95 13.23 12.02 -4.71
N PRO A 96 12.68 12.32 -5.89
CA PRO A 96 11.59 11.50 -6.45
C PRO A 96 12.03 10.17 -7.06
N ASN A 97 13.31 9.98 -7.33
CA ASN A 97 13.81 8.76 -7.94
C ASN A 97 13.97 7.64 -6.91
N VAL A 98 13.73 6.41 -7.35
CA VAL A 98 13.90 5.21 -6.51
C VAL A 98 15.04 4.37 -7.07
N ASP A 99 16.04 4.09 -6.23
CA ASP A 99 17.10 3.16 -6.58
C ASP A 99 16.50 1.74 -6.60
N ASP A 100 16.98 0.92 -7.54
CA ASP A 100 16.52 -0.46 -7.69
C ASP A 100 14.99 -0.57 -7.84
N GLU A 101 14.41 0.33 -8.60
CA GLU A 101 12.97 0.44 -8.84
C GLU A 101 12.34 -0.90 -9.22
N GLU A 102 12.97 -1.65 -10.13
CA GLU A 102 12.45 -2.93 -10.60
C GLU A 102 12.42 -3.98 -9.49
N TYR A 103 13.41 -3.97 -8.60
CA TYR A 103 13.43 -4.87 -7.45
C TYR A 103 12.25 -4.56 -6.51
N VAL A 104 12.05 -3.30 -6.17
CA VAL A 104 10.97 -2.88 -5.27
C VAL A 104 9.62 -3.25 -5.86
N LYS A 105 9.38 -2.95 -7.14
CA LYS A 105 8.15 -3.30 -7.83
C LYS A 105 7.89 -4.79 -7.85
N SER A 106 8.88 -5.56 -8.29
CA SER A 106 8.76 -7.01 -8.43
C SER A 106 8.47 -7.69 -7.10
N LYS A 107 9.23 -7.34 -6.05
CA LYS A 107 9.05 -7.96 -4.73
C LYS A 107 7.74 -7.54 -4.07
N SER A 108 7.32 -6.29 -4.27
CA SER A 108 6.05 -5.80 -3.73
C SER A 108 4.85 -6.52 -4.34
N ILE A 109 4.84 -6.65 -5.67
CA ILE A 109 3.77 -7.34 -6.38
C ILE A 109 3.73 -8.81 -5.97
N ASP A 110 4.90 -9.47 -5.94
CA ASP A 110 5.01 -10.88 -5.57
C ASP A 110 4.48 -11.12 -4.15
N PHE A 111 4.91 -10.30 -3.19
CA PHE A 111 4.44 -10.39 -1.81
C PHE A 111 2.91 -10.24 -1.74
N CYS A 112 2.37 -9.21 -2.37
CA CYS A 112 0.94 -8.92 -2.29
C CYS A 112 0.09 -10.02 -2.94
N LYS A 113 0.54 -10.56 -4.09
CA LYS A 113 -0.15 -11.67 -4.75
C LYS A 113 -0.15 -12.93 -3.88
N LYS A 114 0.96 -13.20 -3.20
CA LYS A 114 1.02 -14.32 -2.26
C LYS A 114 0.06 -14.15 -1.10
N GLN A 115 -0.08 -12.93 -0.58
CA GLN A 115 -1.03 -12.68 0.52
C GLN A 115 -2.49 -12.83 0.06
N VAL A 116 -2.81 -12.38 -1.15
CA VAL A 116 -4.15 -12.58 -1.73
C VAL A 116 -4.44 -14.07 -1.87
N LEU A 117 -3.48 -14.84 -2.37
CA LEU A 117 -3.63 -16.28 -2.52
C LEU A 117 -3.81 -16.97 -1.16
N LYS A 118 -3.00 -16.62 -0.16
CA LYS A 118 -3.14 -17.15 1.20
C LYS A 118 -4.52 -16.89 1.77
N ALA A 119 -5.05 -15.68 1.62
CA ALA A 119 -6.37 -15.33 2.11
C ALA A 119 -7.46 -16.18 1.45
N ALA A 120 -7.35 -16.40 0.14
CA ALA A 120 -8.27 -17.25 -0.61
C ALA A 120 -8.20 -18.70 -0.14
N MET A 121 -7.00 -19.22 0.08
CA MET A 121 -6.80 -20.59 0.58
C MET A 121 -7.38 -20.77 1.98
N MET A 122 -7.20 -19.81 2.86
CA MET A 122 -7.76 -19.85 4.21
C MET A 122 -9.28 -19.84 4.22
N LYS A 123 -9.90 -19.13 3.28
CA LYS A 123 -11.35 -19.15 3.11
C LYS A 123 -11.87 -20.51 2.66
N SER A 124 -11.04 -21.30 1.99
CA SER A 124 -11.40 -22.64 1.52
C SER A 124 -11.34 -23.70 2.61
N VAL A 125 -10.61 -23.47 3.70
CA VAL A 125 -10.43 -24.45 4.79
C VAL A 125 -11.76 -24.92 5.39
N PRO A 126 -12.72 -24.02 5.72
CA PRO A 126 -14.01 -24.49 6.24
C PRO A 126 -14.75 -25.42 5.30
N LEU A 127 -14.68 -25.21 3.98
CA LEU A 127 -15.31 -26.05 2.99
C LEU A 127 -14.67 -27.45 2.95
N LEU A 128 -13.35 -27.51 3.03
CA LEU A 128 -12.62 -28.78 3.12
C LEU A 128 -12.99 -29.53 4.40
N ASN A 129 -13.08 -28.84 5.52
CA ASN A 129 -13.41 -29.44 6.82
C ASN A 129 -14.85 -29.95 6.86
N SER A 130 -15.75 -29.38 6.07
CA SER A 130 -17.13 -29.84 5.97
C SER A 130 -17.33 -30.95 4.91
N CYS A 131 -16.25 -31.40 4.29
CA CYS A 131 -16.27 -32.42 3.20
C CYS A 131 -17.00 -31.94 1.96
N SER A 132 -17.02 -30.67 1.69
CA SER A 132 -17.70 -30.06 0.53
C SER A 132 -16.76 -29.97 -0.67
N PHE A 133 -16.21 -31.09 -1.10
CA PHE A 133 -15.24 -31.16 -2.18
C PHE A 133 -15.75 -30.55 -3.48
N GLU A 134 -16.99 -30.77 -3.80
CA GLU A 134 -17.60 -30.29 -5.04
C GLU A 134 -17.72 -28.77 -5.07
N GLU A 135 -17.72 -28.12 -3.92
CA GLU A 135 -17.77 -26.65 -3.82
C GLU A 135 -16.40 -26.01 -4.02
N ILE A 136 -15.34 -26.79 -3.90
CA ILE A 136 -13.95 -26.32 -3.97
C ILE A 136 -13.31 -26.64 -5.30
N VAL A 137 -13.62 -27.81 -5.84
CA VAL A 137 -13.06 -28.26 -7.10
C VAL A 137 -13.83 -27.61 -8.25
N LEU A 138 -13.12 -26.81 -9.02
CA LEU A 138 -13.71 -26.09 -10.15
C LEU A 138 -13.09 -26.53 -11.47
#